data_23a9717258d32da63ead6cb86d92cbce
#
_entry.id   23a9717258d32da63ead6cb86d92cbce
#
_cell.length_a   1.000
_cell.length_b   1.000
_cell.length_c   1.000
_cell.angle_alpha   90.00
_cell.angle_beta   90.00
_cell.angle_gamma   90.00
#
_symmetry.space_group_name_H-M   'P 1'
#
loop_
_entity.id
_entity.type
_entity.pdbx_description
1 polymer ?
#
loop_
_entity_poly.entity_id
_entity_poly.type
_entity_poly.pdbx_seq_one_letter_code
_entity_poly.pdbx_strand_id
1 'polypeptide(L)'
;MRFLRGHYYFNLKIIYNQIPWIDETLVDPNEYNKKSNIEFSSDQLWEKILEEFSAAYKVLPESQADYGRPTKMAARAYMAKVYLYQSKWKECLEACDEVIQSGKYELFPDFRNVFLPENDNCSEIIFAIQLSINDGSPNNENGSYGDRLLPPGGPYPVYGFLRPTQNLVNAYKTDVKGLPYNDGKDVSENDYVDVRLDHTLARPNIPFMDVQLYDWTPREASVYGPYSPKKRLVSLNSTYYSPIWPYVNALNFYVIRYADLLLWRAEAAIETGDLETGRKYINMIRERAKNTQHVKTMDQSQDAANYKVGVYDEPFKSKNEAVQALRMERRLEMAHEGIRFFDLVRWGVADEVINAYIAKEKVFRSHLQNAHFVKGKHEYFPIPQSMIDICGTEVMKQNPGY
;
A
#
# COMPACT_ATOMS: atom_id res chain seq x y z
N MET A 1 -9.05 -21.21 -8.41
CA MET A 1 -7.60 -21.50 -8.43
C MET A 1 -6.81 -20.52 -9.28
N ARG A 2 -7.16 -20.27 -10.57
CA ARG A 2 -6.41 -19.35 -11.47
C ARG A 2 -6.25 -17.94 -10.93
N PHE A 3 -7.29 -17.34 -10.31
CA PHE A 3 -7.19 -16.02 -9.66
C PHE A 3 -6.06 -15.97 -8.61
N LEU A 4 -5.95 -16.98 -7.73
CA LEU A 4 -4.92 -17.04 -6.71
C LEU A 4 -3.53 -17.25 -7.33
N ARG A 5 -3.41 -18.06 -8.38
CA ARG A 5 -2.14 -18.21 -9.10
C ARG A 5 -1.71 -16.85 -9.70
N GLY A 6 -2.62 -16.15 -10.37
CA GLY A 6 -2.36 -14.79 -10.86
C GLY A 6 -1.91 -13.84 -9.76
N HIS A 7 -2.57 -13.88 -8.58
CA HIS A 7 -2.19 -13.07 -7.43
C HIS A 7 -0.75 -13.36 -6.96
N TYR A 8 -0.39 -14.62 -6.77
CA TYR A 8 0.97 -14.96 -6.31
C TYR A 8 2.02 -14.65 -7.37
N TYR A 9 1.77 -14.95 -8.64
CA TYR A 9 2.69 -14.61 -9.73
C TYR A 9 2.84 -13.11 -9.95
N PHE A 10 1.78 -12.32 -9.78
CA PHE A 10 1.88 -10.87 -9.79
C PHE A 10 2.86 -10.37 -8.71
N ASN A 11 2.71 -10.85 -7.48
CA ASN A 11 3.59 -10.46 -6.38
C ASN A 11 5.05 -10.92 -6.61
N LEU A 12 5.25 -12.16 -7.05
CA LEU A 12 6.59 -12.66 -7.40
C LEU A 12 7.22 -11.82 -8.51
N LYS A 13 6.43 -11.44 -9.52
CA LYS A 13 6.90 -10.65 -10.67
C LYS A 13 7.36 -9.26 -10.26
N ILE A 14 6.63 -8.55 -9.42
CA ILE A 14 7.03 -7.21 -8.98
C ILE A 14 8.20 -7.23 -7.99
N ILE A 15 8.42 -8.35 -7.28
CA ILE A 15 9.52 -8.50 -6.33
C ILE A 15 10.79 -8.98 -7.02
N TYR A 16 10.71 -10.00 -7.89
CA TYR A 16 11.89 -10.70 -8.45
C TYR A 16 12.07 -10.52 -9.95
N ASN A 17 11.11 -9.95 -10.67
CA ASN A 17 11.08 -9.75 -12.13
C ASN A 17 11.12 -11.06 -12.93
N GLN A 18 12.21 -11.82 -12.85
CA GLN A 18 12.39 -13.09 -13.54
C GLN A 18 12.03 -14.24 -12.60
N ILE A 19 11.00 -14.99 -12.96
CA ILE A 19 10.42 -16.06 -12.12
C ILE A 19 10.12 -17.29 -12.96
N PRO A 20 10.31 -18.51 -12.42
CA PRO A 20 9.87 -19.71 -13.10
C PRO A 20 8.35 -19.77 -13.18
N TRP A 21 7.81 -20.34 -14.25
CA TRP A 21 6.38 -20.56 -14.38
C TRP A 21 6.04 -22.03 -14.15
N ILE A 22 5.23 -22.29 -13.14
CA ILE A 22 4.76 -23.60 -12.74
C ILE A 22 3.22 -23.57 -12.72
N ASP A 23 2.60 -24.46 -13.46
CA ASP A 23 1.16 -24.61 -13.54
C ASP A 23 0.74 -26.09 -13.54
N GLU A 24 -0.54 -26.34 -13.74
CA GLU A 24 -1.14 -27.69 -13.72
C GLU A 24 -0.62 -28.64 -14.80
N THR A 25 0.13 -28.16 -15.77
CA THR A 25 0.73 -29.02 -16.81
C THR A 25 1.98 -29.73 -16.29
N LEU A 26 2.59 -29.20 -15.24
CA LEU A 26 3.74 -29.81 -14.58
C LEU A 26 3.28 -30.72 -13.43
N VAL A 27 3.13 -32.00 -13.74
CA VAL A 27 2.55 -32.99 -12.82
C VAL A 27 3.57 -33.56 -11.82
N ASP A 28 4.82 -33.74 -12.26
CA ASP A 28 5.87 -34.31 -11.41
C ASP A 28 6.56 -33.19 -10.56
N PRO A 29 6.44 -33.24 -9.22
CA PRO A 29 7.10 -32.27 -8.35
C PRO A 29 8.64 -32.25 -8.49
N ASN A 30 9.26 -33.35 -8.91
CA ASN A 30 10.70 -33.43 -9.13
C ASN A 30 11.18 -32.58 -10.32
N GLU A 31 10.25 -32.17 -11.19
CA GLU A 31 10.55 -31.28 -12.32
C GLU A 31 10.47 -29.80 -11.98
N TYR A 32 9.93 -29.42 -10.79
CA TYR A 32 9.79 -28.01 -10.39
C TYR A 32 11.15 -27.30 -10.33
N ASN A 33 12.17 -27.97 -9.79
CA ASN A 33 13.51 -27.40 -9.68
C ASN A 33 14.27 -27.30 -11.02
N LYS A 34 13.70 -27.84 -12.09
CA LYS A 34 14.25 -27.77 -13.45
C LYS A 34 13.65 -26.60 -14.27
N LYS A 35 12.64 -25.91 -13.71
CA LYS A 35 12.02 -24.76 -14.37
C LYS A 35 12.87 -23.51 -14.22
N SER A 36 13.33 -22.99 -15.35
CA SER A 36 14.19 -21.79 -15.37
C SER A 36 13.36 -20.53 -15.12
N ASN A 37 13.94 -19.61 -14.33
CA ASN A 37 13.35 -18.27 -14.12
C ASN A 37 13.54 -17.33 -15.33
N ILE A 38 14.32 -17.74 -16.32
CA ILE A 38 14.52 -16.99 -17.58
C ILE A 38 13.88 -17.69 -18.79
N GLU A 39 13.02 -18.68 -18.57
CA GLU A 39 12.30 -19.39 -19.66
C GLU A 39 11.39 -18.43 -20.45
N PHE A 40 10.78 -17.48 -19.77
CA PHE A 40 9.92 -16.45 -20.35
C PHE A 40 10.52 -15.04 -20.20
N SER A 41 10.34 -14.22 -21.22
CA SER A 41 10.67 -12.79 -21.10
C SER A 41 9.76 -12.09 -20.08
N SER A 42 10.15 -10.88 -19.66
CA SER A 42 9.35 -10.06 -18.77
C SER A 42 7.92 -9.84 -19.30
N ASP A 43 7.78 -9.57 -20.60
CA ASP A 43 6.48 -9.33 -21.24
C ASP A 43 5.63 -10.60 -21.31
N GLN A 44 6.24 -11.75 -21.64
CA GLN A 44 5.55 -13.02 -21.63
C GLN A 44 5.05 -13.41 -20.24
N LEU A 45 5.80 -13.11 -19.18
CA LEU A 45 5.34 -13.32 -17.80
C LEU A 45 4.12 -12.44 -17.47
N TRP A 46 4.12 -11.18 -17.92
CA TRP A 46 2.96 -10.32 -17.74
C TRP A 46 1.74 -10.82 -18.50
N GLU A 47 1.92 -11.32 -19.72
CA GLU A 47 0.84 -11.93 -20.52
C GLU A 47 0.26 -13.15 -19.80
N LYS A 48 1.10 -14.06 -19.30
CA LYS A 48 0.66 -15.23 -18.54
C LYS A 48 -0.11 -14.84 -17.27
N ILE A 49 0.36 -13.84 -16.53
CA ILE A 49 -0.35 -13.32 -15.34
C ILE A 49 -1.73 -12.76 -15.74
N LEU A 50 -1.78 -12.00 -16.84
CA LEU A 50 -3.03 -11.45 -17.37
C LEU A 50 -4.01 -12.54 -17.81
N GLU A 51 -3.52 -13.61 -18.43
CA GLU A 51 -4.32 -14.78 -18.82
C GLU A 51 -4.98 -15.46 -17.61
N GLU A 52 -4.29 -15.54 -16.46
CA GLU A 52 -4.85 -16.08 -15.23
C GLU A 52 -6.05 -15.27 -14.74
N PHE A 53 -5.92 -13.95 -14.71
CA PHE A 53 -7.03 -13.09 -14.31
C PHE A 53 -8.14 -13.03 -15.35
N SER A 54 -7.81 -13.05 -16.64
CA SER A 54 -8.80 -13.10 -17.72
C SER A 54 -9.63 -14.38 -17.66
N ALA A 55 -9.00 -15.52 -17.42
CA ALA A 55 -9.72 -16.77 -17.26
C ALA A 55 -10.61 -16.77 -16.00
N ALA A 56 -10.11 -16.21 -14.90
CA ALA A 56 -10.88 -16.03 -13.67
C ALA A 56 -12.09 -15.11 -13.89
N TYR A 57 -11.88 -13.97 -14.55
CA TYR A 57 -12.93 -13.00 -14.89
C TYR A 57 -14.10 -13.64 -15.67
N LYS A 58 -13.82 -14.56 -16.60
CA LYS A 58 -14.84 -15.21 -17.42
C LYS A 58 -15.77 -16.16 -16.62
N VAL A 59 -15.30 -16.71 -15.50
CA VAL A 59 -16.01 -17.78 -14.77
C VAL A 59 -16.41 -17.40 -13.35
N LEU A 60 -15.79 -16.37 -12.76
CA LEU A 60 -16.14 -15.93 -11.41
C LEU A 60 -17.52 -15.26 -11.39
N PRO A 61 -18.32 -15.50 -10.33
CA PRO A 61 -19.62 -14.85 -10.20
C PRO A 61 -19.46 -13.38 -9.84
N GLU A 62 -20.53 -12.62 -10.02
CA GLU A 62 -20.63 -11.21 -9.71
C GLU A 62 -20.56 -10.92 -8.19
N SER A 63 -21.01 -11.88 -7.37
CA SER A 63 -20.96 -11.84 -5.90
C SER A 63 -20.66 -13.23 -5.36
N GLN A 64 -20.14 -13.30 -4.16
CA GLN A 64 -19.83 -14.55 -3.45
C GLN A 64 -20.64 -14.62 -2.17
N ALA A 65 -20.98 -15.84 -1.72
CA ALA A 65 -21.65 -16.07 -0.45
C ALA A 65 -20.71 -15.79 0.75
N ASP A 66 -19.44 -16.14 0.58
CA ASP A 66 -18.40 -15.96 1.61
C ASP A 66 -17.49 -14.80 1.25
N TYR A 67 -17.21 -13.93 2.21
CA TYR A 67 -16.16 -12.93 2.08
C TYR A 67 -14.79 -13.59 1.86
N GLY A 68 -13.88 -12.87 1.17
CA GLY A 68 -12.56 -13.38 0.84
C GLY A 68 -12.50 -14.26 -0.41
N ARG A 69 -13.63 -14.77 -0.90
CA ARG A 69 -13.68 -15.40 -2.22
C ARG A 69 -13.67 -14.33 -3.31
N PRO A 70 -12.77 -14.45 -4.31
CA PRO A 70 -12.68 -13.45 -5.36
C PRO A 70 -13.96 -13.41 -6.22
N THR A 71 -14.37 -12.19 -6.56
CA THR A 71 -15.50 -11.94 -7.49
C THR A 71 -14.98 -11.67 -8.90
N LYS A 72 -15.90 -11.61 -9.87
CA LYS A 72 -15.60 -11.22 -11.25
C LYS A 72 -14.93 -9.84 -11.29
N MET A 73 -15.45 -8.86 -10.53
CA MET A 73 -14.89 -7.51 -10.49
C MET A 73 -13.52 -7.45 -9.78
N ALA A 74 -13.25 -8.32 -8.82
CA ALA A 74 -11.91 -8.45 -8.25
C ALA A 74 -10.88 -8.93 -9.30
N ALA A 75 -11.26 -9.86 -10.16
CA ALA A 75 -10.41 -10.29 -11.27
C ALA A 75 -10.19 -9.15 -12.29
N ARG A 76 -11.24 -8.37 -12.60
CA ARG A 76 -11.14 -7.20 -13.49
C ARG A 76 -10.24 -6.11 -12.92
N ALA A 77 -10.34 -5.84 -11.63
CA ALA A 77 -9.45 -4.89 -10.93
C ALA A 77 -7.98 -5.35 -10.99
N TYR A 78 -7.72 -6.65 -10.86
CA TYR A 78 -6.37 -7.17 -11.07
C TYR A 78 -5.87 -7.02 -12.51
N MET A 79 -6.72 -7.20 -13.51
CA MET A 79 -6.37 -6.92 -14.91
C MET A 79 -5.98 -5.44 -15.07
N ALA A 80 -6.74 -4.51 -14.47
CA ALA A 80 -6.38 -3.09 -14.45
C ALA A 80 -5.00 -2.85 -13.82
N LYS A 81 -4.71 -3.51 -12.69
CA LYS A 81 -3.40 -3.44 -12.03
C LYS A 81 -2.27 -3.97 -12.90
N VAL A 82 -2.47 -5.08 -13.59
CA VAL A 82 -1.50 -5.66 -14.54
C VAL A 82 -1.24 -4.69 -15.71
N TYR A 83 -2.27 -4.10 -16.28
CA TYR A 83 -2.13 -3.09 -17.34
C TYR A 83 -1.39 -1.83 -16.86
N LEU A 84 -1.71 -1.36 -15.65
CA LEU A 84 -1.02 -0.23 -15.02
C LEU A 84 0.50 -0.46 -14.93
N TYR A 85 0.92 -1.67 -14.50
CA TYR A 85 2.34 -2.03 -14.38
C TYR A 85 3.06 -2.18 -15.72
N GLN A 86 2.31 -2.38 -16.80
CA GLN A 86 2.81 -2.43 -18.16
C GLN A 86 2.68 -1.11 -18.92
N SER A 87 2.17 -0.04 -18.27
CA SER A 87 1.84 1.24 -18.92
C SER A 87 0.88 1.10 -20.12
N LYS A 88 0.03 0.06 -20.11
CA LYS A 88 -1.04 -0.14 -21.08
C LYS A 88 -2.26 0.67 -20.66
N TRP A 89 -2.15 1.99 -20.90
CA TRP A 89 -3.05 2.99 -20.32
C TRP A 89 -4.50 2.84 -20.78
N LYS A 90 -4.75 2.55 -22.06
CA LYS A 90 -6.10 2.38 -22.60
C LYS A 90 -6.80 1.19 -21.98
N GLU A 91 -6.13 0.05 -21.93
CA GLU A 91 -6.65 -1.16 -21.33
C GLU A 91 -6.85 -0.99 -19.81
N CYS A 92 -5.97 -0.24 -19.16
CA CYS A 92 -6.12 0.12 -17.75
C CYS A 92 -7.38 0.97 -17.53
N LEU A 93 -7.63 1.98 -18.38
CA LEU A 93 -8.85 2.81 -18.35
C LEU A 93 -10.11 1.95 -18.48
N GLU A 94 -10.17 1.12 -19.51
CA GLU A 94 -11.33 0.24 -19.78
C GLU A 94 -11.60 -0.71 -18.60
N ALA A 95 -10.54 -1.28 -18.02
CA ALA A 95 -10.68 -2.18 -16.89
C ALA A 95 -11.13 -1.47 -15.62
N CYS A 96 -10.59 -0.27 -15.33
CA CYS A 96 -11.03 0.55 -14.20
C CYS A 96 -12.49 1.00 -14.37
N ASP A 97 -12.85 1.48 -15.57
CA ASP A 97 -14.20 1.99 -15.87
C ASP A 97 -15.25 0.88 -15.69
N GLU A 98 -14.96 -0.34 -16.09
CA GLU A 98 -15.88 -1.46 -15.89
C GLU A 98 -16.13 -1.76 -14.40
N VAL A 99 -15.06 -1.74 -13.57
CA VAL A 99 -15.21 -1.92 -12.12
C VAL A 99 -16.02 -0.76 -11.52
N ILE A 100 -15.74 0.50 -11.92
CA ILE A 100 -16.45 1.68 -11.44
C ILE A 100 -17.94 1.63 -11.84
N GLN A 101 -18.21 1.32 -13.09
CA GLN A 101 -19.59 1.26 -13.64
C GLN A 101 -20.39 0.08 -13.07
N SER A 102 -19.76 -0.91 -12.51
CA SER A 102 -20.46 -2.02 -11.84
C SER A 102 -21.32 -1.54 -10.65
N GLY A 103 -21.01 -0.36 -10.09
CA GLY A 103 -21.72 0.21 -8.94
C GLY A 103 -21.60 -0.60 -7.65
N LYS A 104 -20.67 -1.56 -7.59
CA LYS A 104 -20.51 -2.47 -6.44
C LYS A 104 -19.61 -1.89 -5.37
N TYR A 105 -18.80 -0.91 -5.70
CA TYR A 105 -17.80 -0.32 -4.81
C TYR A 105 -17.95 1.19 -4.76
N GLU A 106 -17.68 1.75 -3.60
CA GLU A 106 -17.64 3.18 -3.36
C GLU A 106 -16.59 3.53 -2.30
N LEU A 107 -16.14 4.77 -2.26
CA LEU A 107 -15.28 5.23 -1.18
C LEU A 107 -16.05 5.19 0.13
N PHE A 108 -15.48 4.54 1.13
CA PHE A 108 -16.04 4.59 2.47
C PHE A 108 -15.95 6.02 3.00
N PRO A 109 -16.99 6.56 3.65
CA PRO A 109 -17.11 8.00 3.92
C PRO A 109 -15.97 8.59 4.75
N ASP A 110 -15.41 7.80 5.67
CA ASP A 110 -14.33 8.23 6.55
C ASP A 110 -13.08 7.38 6.34
N PHE A 111 -11.92 8.05 6.14
CA PHE A 111 -10.64 7.38 5.88
C PHE A 111 -10.21 6.44 7.01
N ARG A 112 -10.35 6.88 8.28
CA ARG A 112 -9.94 6.05 9.42
C ARG A 112 -10.78 4.79 9.53
N ASN A 113 -12.06 4.93 9.29
CA ASN A 113 -13.03 3.85 9.48
C ASN A 113 -12.85 2.69 8.48
N VAL A 114 -12.19 2.92 7.34
CA VAL A 114 -11.78 1.82 6.43
C VAL A 114 -10.89 0.80 7.14
N PHE A 115 -10.07 1.25 8.09
CA PHE A 115 -9.06 0.42 8.79
C PHE A 115 -9.52 0.04 10.22
N LEU A 116 -10.80 -0.09 10.42
CA LEU A 116 -11.39 -0.65 11.63
C LEU A 116 -11.96 -2.04 11.33
N PRO A 117 -11.66 -3.08 12.13
CA PRO A 117 -12.17 -4.42 11.89
C PRO A 117 -13.70 -4.50 11.84
N GLU A 118 -14.39 -3.59 12.53
CA GLU A 118 -15.86 -3.47 12.53
C GLU A 118 -16.40 -3.15 11.12
N ASN A 119 -15.57 -2.57 10.26
CA ASN A 119 -15.89 -2.19 8.88
C ASN A 119 -15.18 -3.05 7.84
N ASP A 120 -14.62 -4.18 8.25
CA ASP A 120 -14.05 -5.13 7.31
C ASP A 120 -15.07 -5.52 6.23
N ASN A 121 -14.61 -5.63 5.01
CA ASN A 121 -15.46 -5.88 3.84
C ASN A 121 -16.49 -4.76 3.52
N CYS A 122 -16.22 -3.52 3.97
CA CYS A 122 -17.03 -2.36 3.57
C CYS A 122 -16.99 -2.13 2.04
N SER A 123 -17.82 -1.20 1.57
CA SER A 123 -17.98 -0.88 0.14
C SER A 123 -16.68 -0.50 -0.59
N GLU A 124 -15.64 -0.12 0.12
CA GLU A 124 -14.34 0.22 -0.46
C GLU A 124 -13.46 -0.99 -0.76
N ILE A 125 -13.75 -2.17 -0.20
CA ILE A 125 -12.87 -3.34 -0.30
C ILE A 125 -13.23 -4.18 -1.53
N ILE A 126 -12.34 -4.20 -2.53
CA ILE A 126 -12.50 -5.01 -3.74
C ILE A 126 -12.03 -6.44 -3.52
N PHE A 127 -10.89 -6.59 -2.84
CA PHE A 127 -10.36 -7.90 -2.46
C PHE A 127 -9.50 -7.80 -1.20
N ALA A 128 -9.77 -8.69 -0.25
CA ALA A 128 -9.02 -8.81 1.00
C ALA A 128 -8.81 -10.26 1.39
N ILE A 129 -7.70 -10.53 2.07
CA ILE A 129 -7.47 -11.78 2.80
C ILE A 129 -8.17 -11.64 4.15
N GLN A 130 -9.07 -12.58 4.43
CA GLN A 130 -9.87 -12.57 5.66
C GLN A 130 -9.02 -13.05 6.84
N LEU A 131 -9.07 -12.32 7.94
CA LEU A 131 -8.38 -12.63 9.17
C LEU A 131 -9.39 -12.69 10.33
N SER A 132 -9.11 -13.54 11.31
CA SER A 132 -9.98 -13.74 12.46
C SER A 132 -9.19 -14.07 13.72
N ILE A 133 -9.78 -13.79 14.86
CA ILE A 133 -9.30 -14.21 16.19
C ILE A 133 -10.45 -14.85 16.96
N ASN A 134 -10.13 -15.62 17.98
CA ASN A 134 -11.12 -16.28 18.84
C ASN A 134 -12.08 -17.21 18.08
N ASP A 135 -11.62 -17.76 16.95
CA ASP A 135 -12.35 -18.63 16.04
C ASP A 135 -12.12 -20.14 16.30
N GLY A 136 -11.44 -20.45 17.40
CA GLY A 136 -11.09 -21.82 17.79
C GLY A 136 -9.76 -22.30 17.20
N SER A 137 -9.08 -21.52 16.38
CA SER A 137 -7.73 -21.85 15.89
C SER A 137 -6.71 -21.78 17.04
N PRO A 138 -5.71 -22.69 17.07
CA PRO A 138 -4.63 -22.61 18.06
C PRO A 138 -3.91 -21.27 17.97
N ASN A 139 -3.65 -20.62 19.11
CA ASN A 139 -2.90 -19.35 19.19
C ASN A 139 -3.40 -18.24 18.24
N ASN A 140 -4.68 -18.23 17.85
CA ASN A 140 -5.24 -17.29 16.89
C ASN A 140 -4.43 -17.26 15.57
N GLU A 141 -4.09 -18.42 15.03
CA GLU A 141 -3.27 -18.54 13.80
C GLU A 141 -3.88 -17.85 12.58
N ASN A 142 -5.19 -17.63 12.58
CA ASN A 142 -5.91 -16.89 11.54
C ASN A 142 -5.88 -15.37 11.72
N GLY A 143 -5.25 -14.86 12.79
CA GLY A 143 -5.12 -13.43 13.04
C GLY A 143 -4.00 -12.76 12.25
N SER A 144 -3.94 -11.43 12.33
CA SER A 144 -2.94 -10.62 11.63
C SER A 144 -1.56 -10.69 12.29
N TYR A 145 -0.75 -11.65 11.90
CA TYR A 145 0.63 -11.78 12.35
C TYR A 145 1.55 -10.67 11.84
N GLY A 146 1.23 -10.08 10.70
CA GLY A 146 1.97 -8.93 10.15
C GLY A 146 1.79 -7.69 11.02
N ASP A 147 0.57 -7.38 11.40
CA ASP A 147 0.26 -6.17 12.14
C ASP A 147 0.79 -6.18 13.57
N ARG A 148 1.01 -7.36 14.18
CA ARG A 148 1.64 -7.45 15.51
C ARG A 148 3.06 -6.88 15.56
N LEU A 149 3.72 -6.73 14.42
CA LEU A 149 5.06 -6.15 14.33
C LEU A 149 5.06 -4.63 14.43
N LEU A 150 3.91 -3.98 14.25
CA LEU A 150 3.77 -2.53 14.15
C LEU A 150 3.76 -1.79 15.51
N PRO A 151 3.22 -2.37 16.62
CA PRO A 151 3.03 -1.61 17.86
C PRO A 151 4.31 -0.94 18.34
N PRO A 152 4.20 0.33 18.81
CA PRO A 152 5.37 1.16 19.11
C PRO A 152 6.01 0.93 20.46
N GLY A 153 5.39 0.16 21.34
CA GLY A 153 5.66 0.13 22.78
C GLY A 153 4.58 0.90 23.56
N GLY A 154 4.91 1.39 24.72
CA GLY A 154 3.93 2.01 25.61
C GLY A 154 2.90 0.99 26.08
N PRO A 155 1.59 1.24 25.89
CA PRO A 155 0.54 0.29 26.30
C PRO A 155 0.46 -0.94 25.38
N TYR A 156 1.06 -0.90 24.21
CA TYR A 156 1.09 -2.02 23.27
C TYR A 156 2.34 -2.88 23.44
N PRO A 157 2.25 -4.22 23.29
CA PRO A 157 3.41 -5.09 23.24
C PRO A 157 4.35 -4.69 22.10
N VAL A 158 5.64 -4.84 22.29
CA VAL A 158 6.67 -4.15 21.52
C VAL A 158 7.28 -4.98 20.42
N TYR A 159 7.23 -4.46 19.18
CA TYR A 159 8.16 -4.84 18.12
C TYR A 159 8.71 -3.61 17.40
N GLY A 160 7.88 -2.60 17.05
CA GLY A 160 8.28 -1.30 16.54
C GLY A 160 8.86 -1.33 15.13
N PHE A 161 8.37 -2.21 14.26
CA PHE A 161 8.77 -2.28 12.86
C PHE A 161 8.04 -1.24 11.99
N LEU A 162 8.49 -1.08 10.75
CA LEU A 162 7.92 -0.20 9.73
C LEU A 162 7.76 1.26 10.19
N ARG A 163 8.80 1.78 10.84
CA ARG A 163 8.80 3.14 11.41
C ARG A 163 8.62 4.20 10.33
N PRO A 164 7.62 5.09 10.49
CA PRO A 164 7.47 6.25 9.60
C PRO A 164 8.68 7.18 9.70
N THR A 165 9.02 7.79 8.58
CA THR A 165 10.13 8.74 8.51
C THR A 165 9.64 10.17 8.63
N GLN A 166 10.53 11.10 9.02
CA GLN A 166 10.25 12.54 8.97
C GLN A 166 9.81 12.99 7.58
N ASN A 167 10.40 12.39 6.55
CA ASN A 167 10.05 12.66 5.15
C ASN A 167 8.59 12.31 4.82
N LEU A 168 8.03 11.26 5.45
CA LEU A 168 6.60 10.95 5.31
C LEU A 168 5.73 11.96 6.07
N VAL A 169 6.11 12.33 7.30
CA VAL A 169 5.38 13.33 8.09
C VAL A 169 5.29 14.65 7.32
N ASN A 170 6.41 15.11 6.74
CA ASN A 170 6.47 16.33 5.95
C ASN A 170 5.62 16.28 4.67
N ALA A 171 5.38 15.11 4.12
CA ALA A 171 4.52 14.96 2.94
C ALA A 171 3.05 15.33 3.22
N TYR A 172 2.61 15.23 4.48
CA TYR A 172 1.25 15.62 4.88
C TYR A 172 1.09 17.11 5.18
N LYS A 173 2.17 17.92 5.09
CA LYS A 173 2.05 19.38 5.22
C LYS A 173 1.22 19.97 4.10
N THR A 174 0.33 20.91 4.45
CA THR A 174 -0.54 21.58 3.49
C THR A 174 -0.42 23.10 3.58
N ASP A 175 -0.79 23.77 2.51
CA ASP A 175 -0.87 25.24 2.45
C ASP A 175 -2.19 25.77 3.03
N VAL A 176 -2.38 27.10 2.95
CA VAL A 176 -3.61 27.77 3.38
C VAL A 176 -4.87 27.34 2.62
N LYS A 177 -4.72 26.71 1.45
CA LYS A 177 -5.82 26.12 0.67
C LYS A 177 -6.03 24.63 0.97
N GLY A 178 -5.17 24.02 1.80
CA GLY A 178 -5.19 22.60 2.13
C GLY A 178 -4.59 21.72 1.02
N LEU A 179 -3.80 22.28 0.10
CA LEU A 179 -3.08 21.50 -0.92
C LEU A 179 -1.70 21.10 -0.40
N PRO A 180 -1.14 19.97 -0.85
CA PRO A 180 0.19 19.54 -0.43
C PRO A 180 1.24 20.62 -0.64
N TYR A 181 2.01 20.89 0.39
CA TYR A 181 2.99 21.98 0.42
C TYR A 181 4.33 21.50 0.99
N ASN A 182 5.42 21.90 0.35
CA ASN A 182 6.77 21.57 0.81
C ASN A 182 7.65 22.82 0.80
N ASP A 183 7.99 23.33 1.97
CA ASP A 183 8.93 24.45 2.18
C ASP A 183 10.33 23.99 2.60
N GLY A 184 10.58 22.68 2.56
CA GLY A 184 11.86 22.08 2.98
C GLY A 184 12.06 21.99 4.49
N LYS A 185 11.08 22.40 5.30
CA LYS A 185 11.12 22.37 6.77
C LYS A 185 10.26 21.26 7.33
N ASP A 186 10.62 20.79 8.50
CA ASP A 186 9.83 19.82 9.24
C ASP A 186 8.49 20.41 9.70
N VAL A 187 7.47 19.54 9.77
CA VAL A 187 6.15 19.91 10.28
C VAL A 187 6.26 20.40 11.72
N SER A 188 5.70 21.57 11.98
CA SER A 188 5.56 22.19 13.30
C SER A 188 4.10 22.23 13.75
N GLU A 189 3.86 22.60 15.01
CA GLU A 189 2.52 22.73 15.59
C GLU A 189 1.67 23.82 14.89
N ASN A 190 2.31 24.80 14.27
CA ASN A 190 1.63 25.90 13.58
C ASN A 190 1.29 25.60 12.11
N ASP A 191 1.80 24.51 11.55
CA ASP A 191 1.57 24.17 10.17
C ASP A 191 0.19 23.54 9.98
N TYR A 192 -0.42 23.80 8.82
CA TYR A 192 -1.56 23.02 8.37
C TYR A 192 -1.08 21.63 7.91
N VAL A 193 -1.88 20.60 8.25
CA VAL A 193 -1.61 19.22 7.88
C VAL A 193 -2.86 18.51 7.36
N ASP A 194 -2.65 17.56 6.48
CA ASP A 194 -3.71 16.65 6.02
C ASP A 194 -4.15 15.76 7.21
N VAL A 195 -5.43 15.63 7.42
CA VAL A 195 -6.02 14.87 8.53
C VAL A 195 -5.57 13.40 8.55
N ARG A 196 -5.27 12.83 7.40
CA ARG A 196 -4.76 11.46 7.27
C ARG A 196 -3.41 11.26 7.96
N LEU A 197 -2.64 12.32 8.24
CA LEU A 197 -1.39 12.23 9.01
C LEU A 197 -1.61 11.48 10.32
N ASP A 198 -2.51 11.97 11.16
CA ASP A 198 -2.71 11.47 12.52
C ASP A 198 -3.61 10.21 12.59
N HIS A 199 -4.16 9.79 11.45
CA HIS A 199 -4.76 8.48 11.26
C HIS A 199 -3.78 7.43 10.73
N THR A 200 -2.72 7.87 10.04
CA THR A 200 -1.73 6.97 9.42
C THR A 200 -0.58 6.63 10.35
N LEU A 201 -0.11 7.61 11.12
CA LEU A 201 1.02 7.43 12.02
C LEU A 201 0.82 8.12 13.38
N ALA A 202 1.56 7.65 14.37
CA ALA A 202 1.66 8.27 15.67
C ALA A 202 2.84 9.24 15.70
N ARG A 203 2.61 10.41 16.26
CA ARG A 203 3.63 11.45 16.50
C ARG A 203 3.47 12.08 17.89
N PRO A 204 4.54 12.66 18.47
CA PRO A 204 4.49 13.24 19.81
C PRO A 204 3.33 14.21 20.01
N ASN A 205 2.75 14.18 21.20
CA ASN A 205 1.68 15.07 21.69
C ASN A 205 0.31 14.92 20.98
N ILE A 206 0.15 13.91 20.12
CA ILE A 206 -1.13 13.63 19.48
C ILE A 206 -1.76 12.40 20.13
N PRO A 207 -3.10 12.34 20.33
CA PRO A 207 -3.78 11.17 20.85
C PRO A 207 -3.50 9.91 20.04
N PHE A 208 -3.06 8.87 20.75
CA PHE A 208 -2.79 7.57 20.15
C PHE A 208 -3.98 6.66 20.32
N MET A 209 -4.76 6.54 19.26
CA MET A 209 -6.02 5.79 19.29
C MET A 209 -6.98 6.39 20.33
N ASP A 210 -7.57 5.53 21.14
CA ASP A 210 -8.51 5.83 22.23
C ASP A 210 -7.89 5.64 23.63
N VAL A 211 -6.57 5.52 23.71
CA VAL A 211 -5.90 5.14 24.97
C VAL A 211 -5.18 6.29 25.66
N GLN A 212 -4.37 7.06 24.98
CA GLN A 212 -3.60 8.18 25.58
C GLN A 212 -2.88 9.03 24.53
N LEU A 213 -2.20 10.09 24.97
CA LEU A 213 -1.25 10.82 24.15
C LEU A 213 -0.06 9.92 23.79
N TYR A 214 0.51 10.13 22.61
CA TYR A 214 1.75 9.51 22.22
C TYR A 214 2.92 10.27 22.86
N ASP A 215 3.22 9.93 24.12
CA ASP A 215 4.21 10.58 24.98
C ASP A 215 5.38 9.66 25.37
N TRP A 216 5.36 8.40 24.93
CA TRP A 216 6.44 7.45 25.19
C TRP A 216 7.46 7.40 24.06
N THR A 217 8.69 7.03 24.42
CA THR A 217 9.76 6.82 23.45
C THR A 217 9.62 5.45 22.79
N PRO A 218 9.42 5.37 21.47
CA PRO A 218 9.39 4.09 20.78
C PRO A 218 10.77 3.42 20.86
N ARG A 219 10.76 2.08 20.76
CA ARG A 219 12.00 1.28 20.75
C ARG A 219 13.00 1.84 19.72
N GLU A 220 14.27 2.04 20.15
CA GLU A 220 15.36 2.53 19.30
C GLU A 220 15.04 3.86 18.55
N ALA A 221 14.34 4.78 19.22
CA ALA A 221 13.95 6.05 18.62
C ALA A 221 15.16 6.91 18.20
N SER A 222 16.29 6.78 18.86
CA SER A 222 17.54 7.44 18.46
C SER A 222 18.03 7.02 17.09
N VAL A 223 17.76 5.76 16.68
CA VAL A 223 18.14 5.21 15.39
C VAL A 223 17.05 5.47 14.34
N TYR A 224 15.79 5.18 14.66
CA TYR A 224 14.69 5.15 13.68
C TYR A 224 13.71 6.33 13.78
N GLY A 225 13.86 7.18 14.77
CA GLY A 225 13.00 8.36 14.96
C GLY A 225 11.81 8.15 15.88
N PRO A 226 11.06 9.24 16.19
CA PRO A 226 10.03 9.24 17.23
C PRO A 226 8.66 8.74 16.75
N TYR A 227 8.49 8.43 15.46
CA TYR A 227 7.19 8.10 14.88
C TYR A 227 6.92 6.60 14.91
N SER A 228 5.63 6.22 14.87
CA SER A 228 5.21 4.82 14.79
C SER A 228 4.04 4.64 13.85
N PRO A 229 3.87 3.46 13.23
CA PRO A 229 2.67 3.17 12.44
C PRO A 229 1.42 3.23 13.33
N LYS A 230 0.28 3.65 12.75
CA LYS A 230 -1.02 3.69 13.44
C LYS A 230 -2.15 3.13 12.57
N LYS A 231 -2.09 3.33 11.26
CA LYS A 231 -3.17 3.07 10.31
C LYS A 231 -3.83 1.70 10.48
N ARG A 232 -3.02 0.66 10.68
CA ARG A 232 -3.50 -0.74 10.80
C ARG A 232 -3.53 -1.26 12.25
N LEU A 233 -3.32 -0.39 13.21
CA LEU A 233 -3.44 -0.79 14.61
C LEU A 233 -4.90 -0.79 15.05
N VAL A 234 -5.26 -1.82 15.79
CA VAL A 234 -6.57 -2.00 16.41
C VAL A 234 -6.49 -1.59 17.87
N SER A 235 -7.53 -0.94 18.39
CA SER A 235 -7.60 -0.53 19.80
C SER A 235 -7.38 -1.72 20.74
N LEU A 236 -6.67 -1.48 21.85
CA LEU A 236 -6.50 -2.48 22.91
C LEU A 236 -7.83 -2.91 23.55
N ASN A 237 -8.83 -2.03 23.48
CA ASN A 237 -10.16 -2.28 24.04
C ASN A 237 -11.10 -2.95 23.04
N SER A 238 -10.65 -3.16 21.79
CA SER A 238 -11.47 -3.80 20.77
C SER A 238 -11.58 -5.30 21.00
N THR A 239 -12.76 -5.86 20.74
CA THR A 239 -13.00 -7.31 20.72
C THR A 239 -12.28 -8.02 19.57
N TYR A 240 -11.77 -7.24 18.61
CA TYR A 240 -10.98 -7.71 17.48
C TYR A 240 -9.47 -7.68 17.74
N TYR A 241 -9.03 -7.39 18.96
CA TYR A 241 -7.64 -7.45 19.40
C TYR A 241 -7.43 -8.56 20.44
N SER A 242 -6.41 -9.39 20.27
CA SER A 242 -6.01 -10.39 21.26
C SER A 242 -4.91 -9.81 22.17
N PRO A 243 -5.19 -9.56 23.47
CA PRO A 243 -4.20 -9.06 24.42
C PRO A 243 -3.24 -10.14 24.93
N ILE A 244 -3.42 -11.38 24.47
CA ILE A 244 -2.60 -12.54 24.84
C ILE A 244 -1.64 -12.84 23.68
N TRP A 245 -0.42 -13.33 24.00
CA TRP A 245 0.50 -13.81 22.97
C TRP A 245 -0.20 -14.73 21.96
N PRO A 246 -0.07 -14.51 20.67
CA PRO A 246 0.91 -13.65 19.95
C PRO A 246 0.50 -12.18 19.67
N TYR A 247 -0.48 -11.62 20.35
CA TYR A 247 -0.88 -10.21 20.20
C TYR A 247 -1.33 -9.84 18.78
N VAL A 248 -2.25 -10.59 18.24
CA VAL A 248 -2.79 -10.41 16.88
C VAL A 248 -4.14 -9.70 16.90
N ASN A 249 -4.56 -9.21 15.76
CA ASN A 249 -5.89 -8.64 15.57
C ASN A 249 -6.59 -9.30 14.36
N ALA A 250 -7.88 -8.97 14.19
CA ALA A 250 -8.72 -9.53 13.13
C ALA A 250 -8.89 -8.56 11.95
N LEU A 251 -8.13 -7.46 11.84
CA LEU A 251 -8.22 -6.57 10.71
C LEU A 251 -7.73 -7.27 9.43
N ASN A 252 -8.59 -7.36 8.44
CA ASN A 252 -8.31 -8.00 7.16
C ASN A 252 -7.10 -7.38 6.44
N PHE A 253 -6.39 -8.19 5.68
CA PHE A 253 -5.34 -7.66 4.81
C PHE A 253 -5.93 -7.25 3.47
N TYR A 254 -6.02 -5.93 3.24
CA TYR A 254 -6.57 -5.35 2.02
C TYR A 254 -5.57 -5.46 0.88
N VAL A 255 -5.96 -6.17 -0.18
CA VAL A 255 -5.14 -6.39 -1.37
C VAL A 255 -5.44 -5.36 -2.45
N ILE A 256 -6.71 -5.02 -2.63
CA ILE A 256 -7.16 -3.97 -3.54
C ILE A 256 -8.31 -3.21 -2.86
N ARG A 257 -8.14 -1.89 -2.73
CA ARG A 257 -9.17 -0.96 -2.31
C ARG A 257 -9.66 -0.12 -3.48
N TYR A 258 -10.90 0.32 -3.42
CA TYR A 258 -11.50 1.18 -4.46
C TYR A 258 -10.76 2.51 -4.60
N ALA A 259 -10.24 3.08 -3.52
CA ALA A 259 -9.38 4.27 -3.56
C ALA A 259 -8.14 4.07 -4.44
N ASP A 260 -7.48 2.90 -4.36
CA ASP A 260 -6.33 2.57 -5.19
C ASP A 260 -6.72 2.46 -6.67
N LEU A 261 -7.85 1.80 -6.97
CA LEU A 261 -8.40 1.68 -8.33
C LEU A 261 -8.75 3.05 -8.93
N LEU A 262 -9.35 3.96 -8.16
CA LEU A 262 -9.64 5.33 -8.61
C LEU A 262 -8.36 6.10 -8.95
N LEU A 263 -7.28 5.90 -8.18
CA LEU A 263 -5.98 6.51 -8.46
C LEU A 263 -5.27 5.86 -9.66
N TRP A 264 -5.50 4.56 -9.95
CA TRP A 264 -5.05 3.95 -11.22
C TRP A 264 -5.80 4.56 -12.42
N ARG A 265 -7.11 4.78 -12.26
CA ARG A 265 -7.95 5.43 -13.27
C ARG A 265 -7.48 6.88 -13.54
N ALA A 266 -7.13 7.61 -12.46
CA ALA A 266 -6.59 8.96 -12.57
C ALA A 266 -5.25 8.96 -13.32
N GLU A 267 -4.35 8.04 -12.97
CA GLU A 267 -3.03 7.92 -13.61
C GLU A 267 -3.16 7.63 -15.10
N ALA A 268 -3.96 6.65 -15.47
CA ALA A 268 -4.15 6.28 -16.86
C ALA A 268 -4.80 7.41 -17.68
N ALA A 269 -5.72 8.20 -17.08
CA ALA A 269 -6.28 9.40 -17.72
C ALA A 269 -5.22 10.47 -17.97
N ILE A 270 -4.40 10.78 -16.96
CA ILE A 270 -3.30 11.75 -17.07
C ILE A 270 -2.31 11.31 -18.14
N GLU A 271 -1.94 10.04 -18.15
CA GLU A 271 -0.97 9.48 -19.10
C GLU A 271 -1.48 9.53 -20.56
N THR A 272 -2.79 9.40 -20.77
CA THR A 272 -3.44 9.52 -22.07
C THR A 272 -3.84 10.95 -22.44
N GLY A 273 -3.52 11.94 -21.59
CA GLY A 273 -3.74 13.38 -21.87
C GLY A 273 -5.06 13.95 -21.34
N ASP A 274 -5.91 13.15 -20.71
CA ASP A 274 -7.14 13.62 -20.08
C ASP A 274 -6.87 14.07 -18.64
N LEU A 275 -6.30 15.27 -18.51
CA LEU A 275 -5.91 15.85 -17.23
C LEU A 275 -7.13 16.17 -16.34
N GLU A 276 -8.27 16.51 -16.94
CA GLU A 276 -9.48 16.85 -16.20
C GLU A 276 -10.09 15.63 -15.51
N THR A 277 -10.16 14.50 -16.20
CA THR A 277 -10.57 13.23 -15.57
C THR A 277 -9.57 12.82 -14.49
N GLY A 278 -8.27 12.99 -14.71
CA GLY A 278 -7.25 12.77 -13.68
C GLY A 278 -7.50 13.62 -12.44
N ARG A 279 -7.75 14.93 -12.60
CA ARG A 279 -8.09 15.86 -11.52
C ARG A 279 -9.35 15.44 -10.77
N LYS A 280 -10.39 15.06 -11.50
CA LYS A 280 -11.65 14.57 -10.91
C LYS A 280 -11.43 13.42 -9.94
N TYR A 281 -10.72 12.37 -10.35
CA TYR A 281 -10.51 11.21 -9.50
C TYR A 281 -9.55 11.47 -8.33
N ILE A 282 -8.54 12.32 -8.50
CA ILE A 282 -7.70 12.81 -7.40
C ILE A 282 -8.58 13.55 -6.39
N ASN A 283 -9.46 14.44 -6.86
CA ASN A 283 -10.33 15.23 -6.00
C ASN A 283 -11.36 14.38 -5.25
N MET A 284 -11.84 13.26 -5.80
CA MET A 284 -12.71 12.33 -5.07
C MET A 284 -12.02 11.81 -3.80
N ILE A 285 -10.74 11.43 -3.89
CA ILE A 285 -9.96 10.98 -2.73
C ILE A 285 -9.75 12.13 -1.74
N ARG A 286 -9.40 13.31 -2.23
CA ARG A 286 -9.18 14.49 -1.39
C ARG A 286 -10.45 14.97 -0.70
N GLU A 287 -11.59 14.93 -1.37
CA GLU A 287 -12.87 15.29 -0.76
C GLU A 287 -13.24 14.31 0.37
N ARG A 288 -13.03 12.99 0.18
CA ARG A 288 -13.18 12.02 1.26
C ARG A 288 -12.22 12.34 2.43
N ALA A 289 -10.95 12.66 2.14
CA ALA A 289 -9.99 13.03 3.17
C ALA A 289 -10.41 14.30 3.93
N LYS A 290 -10.91 15.32 3.22
CA LYS A 290 -11.42 16.57 3.80
C LYS A 290 -12.60 16.33 4.75
N ASN A 291 -13.44 15.35 4.45
CA ASN A 291 -14.63 15.00 5.24
C ASN A 291 -14.34 13.93 6.32
N THR A 292 -13.10 13.47 6.42
CA THR A 292 -12.66 12.52 7.47
C THR A 292 -12.70 13.20 8.84
N GLN A 293 -13.15 12.47 9.84
CA GLN A 293 -13.22 12.95 11.22
C GLN A 293 -11.82 13.37 11.70
N HIS A 294 -11.72 14.58 12.26
CA HIS A 294 -10.47 15.07 12.85
C HIS A 294 -10.12 14.31 14.12
N VAL A 295 -8.83 14.07 14.33
CA VAL A 295 -8.32 13.60 15.61
C VAL A 295 -8.48 14.74 16.61
N LYS A 296 -9.14 14.47 17.73
CA LYS A 296 -9.39 15.44 18.79
C LYS A 296 -8.34 15.34 19.89
N THR A 297 -8.19 16.39 20.68
CA THR A 297 -7.45 16.34 21.95
C THR A 297 -8.06 15.30 22.89
N MET A 298 -7.33 14.91 23.94
CA MET A 298 -7.80 13.88 24.88
C MET A 298 -9.12 14.24 25.56
N ASP A 299 -9.34 15.52 25.81
CA ASP A 299 -10.59 16.05 26.38
C ASP A 299 -11.70 16.27 25.34
N GLN A 300 -11.44 15.94 24.08
CA GLN A 300 -12.35 16.08 22.93
C GLN A 300 -12.77 17.54 22.63
N SER A 301 -12.17 18.54 23.27
CA SER A 301 -12.59 19.95 23.18
C SER A 301 -12.21 20.63 21.86
N GLN A 302 -11.11 20.21 21.23
CA GLN A 302 -10.61 20.81 20.01
C GLN A 302 -9.86 19.80 19.13
N ASP A 303 -9.48 20.21 17.93
CA ASP A 303 -8.64 19.43 17.04
C ASP A 303 -7.22 19.29 17.61
N ALA A 304 -6.63 18.11 17.47
CA ALA A 304 -5.29 17.83 17.97
C ALA A 304 -4.18 18.48 17.12
N ALA A 305 -4.51 18.94 15.91
CA ALA A 305 -3.61 19.68 15.03
C ALA A 305 -4.42 20.61 14.08
N ASN A 306 -3.73 21.45 13.34
CA ASN A 306 -4.35 22.35 12.37
C ASN A 306 -4.69 21.59 11.08
N TYR A 307 -5.74 20.76 11.11
CA TYR A 307 -6.14 19.96 9.94
C TYR A 307 -6.73 20.83 8.83
N LYS A 308 -6.20 20.66 7.64
CA LYS A 308 -6.71 21.33 6.45
C LYS A 308 -6.46 20.52 5.20
N VAL A 309 -7.53 20.10 4.55
CA VAL A 309 -7.48 19.39 3.26
C VAL A 309 -8.33 20.16 2.26
N GLY A 310 -7.74 20.49 1.12
CA GLY A 310 -8.43 21.13 -0.01
C GLY A 310 -8.39 20.25 -1.24
N VAL A 311 -9.16 20.61 -2.26
CA VAL A 311 -9.20 19.98 -3.56
C VAL A 311 -8.52 20.87 -4.59
N TYR A 312 -8.14 20.30 -5.74
CA TYR A 312 -7.62 21.07 -6.87
C TYR A 312 -8.80 21.71 -7.62
N ASP A 313 -9.14 22.96 -7.29
CA ASP A 313 -10.27 23.69 -7.90
C ASP A 313 -9.97 24.08 -9.35
N GLU A 314 -8.71 24.43 -9.64
CA GLU A 314 -8.28 24.85 -10.97
C GLU A 314 -7.79 23.66 -11.80
N PRO A 315 -7.99 23.69 -13.15
CA PRO A 315 -7.39 22.70 -14.05
C PRO A 315 -5.87 22.67 -13.95
N PHE A 316 -5.29 21.48 -14.07
CA PHE A 316 -3.83 21.36 -14.14
C PHE A 316 -3.26 22.05 -15.39
N LYS A 317 -2.23 22.86 -15.22
CA LYS A 317 -1.58 23.63 -16.29
C LYS A 317 -0.75 22.77 -17.24
N SER A 318 -0.34 21.58 -16.75
CA SER A 318 0.50 20.65 -17.52
C SER A 318 0.31 19.22 -17.04
N LYS A 319 0.69 18.26 -17.88
CA LYS A 319 0.78 16.85 -17.53
C LYS A 319 1.72 16.63 -16.33
N ASN A 320 2.83 17.34 -16.26
CA ASN A 320 3.77 17.22 -15.16
C ASN A 320 3.13 17.62 -13.81
N GLU A 321 2.38 18.71 -13.78
CA GLU A 321 1.63 19.12 -12.57
C GLU A 321 0.62 18.05 -12.15
N ALA A 322 -0.14 17.52 -13.09
CA ALA A 322 -1.09 16.43 -12.83
C ALA A 322 -0.40 15.16 -12.29
N VAL A 323 0.73 14.78 -12.86
CA VAL A 323 1.53 13.63 -12.41
C VAL A 323 2.05 13.85 -10.99
N GLN A 324 2.53 15.05 -10.66
CA GLN A 324 3.01 15.35 -9.30
C GLN A 324 1.85 15.32 -8.28
N ALA A 325 0.70 15.87 -8.64
CA ALA A 325 -0.50 15.83 -7.81
C ALA A 325 -0.96 14.37 -7.55
N LEU A 326 -1.02 13.56 -8.60
CA LEU A 326 -1.36 12.14 -8.50
C LEU A 326 -0.37 11.37 -7.61
N ARG A 327 0.93 11.51 -7.87
CA ARG A 327 1.99 10.81 -7.10
C ARG A 327 1.98 11.20 -5.63
N MET A 328 1.66 12.47 -5.34
CA MET A 328 1.49 12.92 -3.97
C MET A 328 0.24 12.32 -3.35
N GLU A 329 -0.90 12.36 -4.03
CA GLU A 329 -2.15 11.81 -3.51
C GLU A 329 -2.02 10.30 -3.23
N ARG A 330 -1.39 9.53 -4.14
CA ARG A 330 -1.07 8.12 -3.89
C ARG A 330 -0.20 7.94 -2.65
N ARG A 331 0.79 8.81 -2.45
CA ARG A 331 1.67 8.77 -1.28
C ARG A 331 0.92 8.99 0.03
N LEU A 332 0.00 9.95 0.07
CA LEU A 332 -0.78 10.27 1.26
C LEU A 332 -1.84 9.21 1.56
N GLU A 333 -2.57 8.80 0.53
CA GLU A 333 -3.66 7.85 0.66
C GLU A 333 -3.18 6.44 0.98
N MET A 334 -2.13 5.96 0.30
CA MET A 334 -1.66 4.57 0.36
C MET A 334 -0.48 4.38 1.33
N ALA A 335 -0.13 5.39 2.13
CA ALA A 335 0.94 5.27 3.12
C ALA A 335 0.67 4.11 4.09
N HIS A 336 1.71 3.36 4.44
CA HIS A 336 1.66 2.14 5.27
C HIS A 336 0.85 0.96 4.71
N GLU A 337 0.60 0.94 3.39
CA GLU A 337 -0.01 -0.22 2.71
C GLU A 337 0.98 -0.99 1.82
N GLY A 338 2.28 -0.70 1.91
CA GLY A 338 3.33 -1.44 1.21
C GLY A 338 3.49 -1.13 -0.29
N ILE A 339 2.79 -0.10 -0.82
CA ILE A 339 2.72 0.16 -2.27
C ILE A 339 3.83 1.10 -2.77
N ARG A 340 4.33 2.00 -1.91
CA ARG A 340 5.19 3.13 -2.33
C ARG A 340 6.43 2.73 -3.13
N PHE A 341 7.14 1.69 -2.71
CA PHE A 341 8.34 1.23 -3.39
C PHE A 341 8.04 0.80 -4.84
N PHE A 342 7.00 -0.01 -5.01
CA PHE A 342 6.59 -0.51 -6.32
C PHE A 342 6.08 0.61 -7.24
N ASP A 343 5.42 1.63 -6.70
CA ASP A 343 5.06 2.84 -7.44
C ASP A 343 6.30 3.58 -7.95
N LEU A 344 7.31 3.78 -7.11
CA LEU A 344 8.55 4.45 -7.52
C LEU A 344 9.30 3.68 -8.60
N VAL A 345 9.33 2.34 -8.48
CA VAL A 345 9.96 1.46 -9.47
C VAL A 345 9.23 1.53 -10.82
N ARG A 346 7.90 1.35 -10.85
CA ARG A 346 7.13 1.38 -12.10
C ARG A 346 7.08 2.76 -12.76
N TRP A 347 7.24 3.86 -11.99
CA TRP A 347 7.40 5.22 -12.51
C TRP A 347 8.82 5.51 -13.01
N GLY A 348 9.78 4.60 -12.79
CA GLY A 348 11.19 4.76 -13.18
C GLY A 348 11.94 5.85 -12.42
N VAL A 349 11.49 6.21 -11.21
CA VAL A 349 12.05 7.29 -10.38
C VAL A 349 12.58 6.81 -9.02
N ALA A 350 12.70 5.51 -8.82
CA ALA A 350 13.12 4.95 -7.53
C ALA A 350 14.53 5.41 -7.15
N ASP A 351 15.47 5.41 -8.09
CA ASP A 351 16.84 5.85 -7.88
C ASP A 351 16.93 7.32 -7.46
N GLU A 352 16.21 8.20 -8.12
CA GLU A 352 16.17 9.63 -7.81
C GLU A 352 15.55 9.89 -6.43
N VAL A 353 14.35 9.37 -6.20
CA VAL A 353 13.57 9.66 -4.97
C VAL A 353 14.21 9.02 -3.74
N ILE A 354 14.67 7.77 -3.82
CA ILE A 354 15.26 7.06 -2.69
C ILE A 354 16.63 7.65 -2.35
N ASN A 355 17.49 7.95 -3.35
CA ASN A 355 18.79 8.55 -3.07
C ASN A 355 18.66 9.99 -2.53
N ALA A 356 17.69 10.79 -2.98
CA ALA A 356 17.41 12.11 -2.43
C ALA A 356 16.93 12.00 -0.96
N TYR A 357 16.11 10.98 -0.64
CA TYR A 357 15.70 10.67 0.74
C TYR A 357 16.92 10.29 1.59
N ILE A 358 17.74 9.31 1.14
CA ILE A 358 18.93 8.85 1.87
C ILE A 358 19.90 10.02 2.13
N ALA A 359 20.14 10.88 1.15
CA ALA A 359 21.05 12.01 1.30
C ALA A 359 20.65 12.97 2.44
N LYS A 360 19.36 13.15 2.69
CA LYS A 360 18.83 13.96 3.79
C LYS A 360 18.85 13.20 5.12
N GLU A 361 18.35 11.97 5.14
CA GLU A 361 18.14 11.21 6.38
C GLU A 361 19.43 10.65 6.98
N LYS A 362 20.44 10.31 6.19
CA LYS A 362 21.70 9.76 6.70
C LYS A 362 22.43 10.67 7.70
N VAL A 363 22.15 11.99 7.68
CA VAL A 363 22.71 12.96 8.64
C VAL A 363 22.20 12.65 10.05
N PHE A 364 20.98 12.12 10.16
CA PHE A 364 20.30 11.83 11.42
C PHE A 364 20.20 10.33 11.73
N ARG A 365 20.41 9.46 10.71
CA ARG A 365 20.16 8.02 10.78
C ARG A 365 21.41 7.24 10.43
N SER A 366 22.10 6.74 11.44
CA SER A 366 23.38 6.03 11.27
C SER A 366 23.28 4.79 10.38
N HIS A 367 22.16 4.07 10.41
CA HIS A 367 21.93 2.89 9.56
C HIS A 367 21.85 3.19 8.07
N LEU A 368 21.66 4.47 7.67
CA LEU A 368 21.61 4.90 6.28
C LEU A 368 22.97 5.42 5.75
N GLN A 369 24.02 5.45 6.56
CA GLN A 369 25.31 6.04 6.18
C GLN A 369 25.88 5.46 4.86
N ASN A 370 25.77 4.16 4.67
CA ASN A 370 26.26 3.45 3.49
C ASN A 370 25.14 3.05 2.52
N ALA A 371 23.91 3.46 2.80
CA ALA A 371 22.78 3.13 1.95
C ALA A 371 22.81 3.94 0.66
N HIS A 372 22.54 3.29 -0.46
CA HIS A 372 22.30 3.93 -1.75
C HIS A 372 21.47 3.00 -2.65
N PHE A 373 20.68 3.57 -3.51
CA PHE A 373 19.91 2.84 -4.51
C PHE A 373 20.68 2.83 -5.84
N VAL A 374 20.88 1.65 -6.41
CA VAL A 374 21.56 1.46 -7.70
C VAL A 374 20.51 1.09 -8.73
N LYS A 375 20.33 1.98 -9.72
CA LYS A 375 19.44 1.74 -10.86
C LYS A 375 19.87 0.53 -11.66
N GLY A 376 18.90 -0.29 -12.07
CA GLY A 376 19.13 -1.55 -12.78
C GLY A 376 19.48 -2.73 -11.87
N LYS A 377 19.57 -2.50 -10.56
CA LYS A 377 19.83 -3.54 -9.55
C LYS A 377 18.72 -3.59 -8.50
N HIS A 378 18.49 -2.48 -7.79
CA HIS A 378 17.68 -2.46 -6.58
C HIS A 378 16.17 -2.30 -6.83
N GLU A 379 15.73 -2.25 -8.07
CA GLU A 379 14.32 -2.32 -8.46
C GLU A 379 13.72 -3.69 -8.12
N TYR A 380 14.56 -4.73 -8.08
CA TYR A 380 14.15 -6.09 -7.77
C TYR A 380 15.02 -6.68 -6.65
N PHE A 381 14.46 -7.62 -5.92
CA PHE A 381 15.20 -8.35 -4.90
C PHE A 381 16.11 -9.41 -5.54
N PRO A 382 17.22 -9.77 -4.88
CA PRO A 382 18.04 -10.90 -5.34
C PRO A 382 17.23 -12.20 -5.25
N ILE A 383 17.45 -13.09 -6.21
CA ILE A 383 16.95 -14.46 -6.10
C ILE A 383 17.65 -15.10 -4.88
N PRO A 384 16.90 -15.72 -3.94
CA PRO A 384 17.49 -16.32 -2.75
C PRO A 384 18.56 -17.35 -3.12
N GLN A 385 19.73 -17.26 -2.48
CA GLN A 385 20.84 -18.17 -2.76
C GLN A 385 20.45 -19.64 -2.60
N SER A 386 19.63 -19.95 -1.60
CA SER A 386 19.08 -21.30 -1.41
C SER A 386 18.32 -21.85 -2.62
N MET A 387 17.63 -21.01 -3.36
CA MET A 387 16.93 -21.43 -4.59
C MET A 387 17.91 -21.72 -5.72
N ILE A 388 18.97 -20.91 -5.83
CA ILE A 388 20.03 -21.12 -6.81
C ILE A 388 20.78 -22.43 -6.49
N ASP A 389 21.06 -22.69 -5.21
CA ASP A 389 21.76 -23.90 -4.77
C ASP A 389 20.94 -25.18 -5.02
N ILE A 390 19.62 -25.10 -4.86
CA ILE A 390 18.69 -26.22 -5.12
C ILE A 390 18.53 -26.49 -6.63
N CYS A 391 18.32 -25.46 -7.42
CA CYS A 391 18.00 -25.57 -8.85
C CYS A 391 19.25 -25.66 -9.72
N GLY A 392 20.39 -25.17 -9.24
CA GLY A 392 21.61 -24.98 -10.02
C GLY A 392 21.65 -23.67 -10.80
N THR A 393 22.85 -23.12 -10.96
CA THR A 393 23.08 -21.81 -11.61
C THR A 393 22.69 -21.78 -13.08
N GLU A 394 22.57 -22.93 -13.74
CA GLU A 394 22.12 -23.02 -15.12
C GLU A 394 20.59 -22.87 -15.26
N VAL A 395 19.86 -23.23 -14.23
CA VAL A 395 18.38 -23.17 -14.20
C VAL A 395 17.92 -21.85 -13.55
N MET A 396 18.48 -21.51 -12.40
CA MET A 396 18.07 -20.33 -11.63
C MET A 396 19.15 -19.24 -11.72
N LYS A 397 18.86 -18.22 -12.52
CA LYS A 397 19.77 -17.09 -12.74
C LYS A 397 19.50 -15.97 -11.73
N GLN A 398 20.58 -15.39 -11.21
CA GLN A 398 20.49 -14.22 -10.34
C GLN A 398 20.05 -12.98 -11.13
N ASN A 399 19.34 -12.06 -10.46
CA ASN A 399 19.01 -10.75 -11.01
C ASN A 399 20.28 -9.92 -11.29
N PRO A 400 20.25 -9.02 -12.29
CA PRO A 400 21.41 -8.20 -12.63
C PRO A 400 21.97 -7.42 -11.44
N GLY A 401 23.30 -7.43 -11.30
CA GLY A 401 24.01 -6.64 -10.30
C GLY A 401 24.17 -7.31 -8.92
N TYR A 402 23.61 -8.51 -8.72
CA TYR A 402 23.78 -9.30 -7.47
C TYR A 402 24.80 -10.43 -7.64
#